data_cebb61cf2db7b0d64320d119f952fd13
#
_entry.id   cebb61cf2db7b0d64320d119f952fd13
#
_cell.length_a   1.000
_cell.length_b   1.000
_cell.length_c   1.000
_cell.angle_alpha   90.00
_cell.angle_beta   90.00
_cell.angle_gamma   90.00
#
_symmetry.space_group_name_H-M   'P 1'
#
loop_
_entity.id
_entity.type
_entity.pdbx_description
1 polymer ?
#
loop_
_entity_poly.entity_id
_entity_poly.type
_entity_poly.pdbx_seq_one_letter_code
_entity_poly.pdbx_strand_id
1 'polypeptide(L)'
;PTFDRPPDIPLPAVTDDVGYLLKWFWVIKLGLFVHIDDPVGQQLTEKQFNETYADIPLPTVNTGGRRNRRQGRVTPSQFIREHNRDARVVTYMDSVGMALDPARGGGTHDLIWRDPATGVKILNIFPRPPSPPPDMDADPEGLDLFLDSLLFICNGDEDVRLHLLKWITNIVFRPWQRMNHGVLISGHQGTGKSTVAEVMKVLVGDAAFANPRPADLLNEKFNDYLLNSRLCVVEEIM
;
A
#
# COMPACT_ATOMS: atom_id res chain seq x y z
N PRO A 1 26.09 6.94 28.49
CA PRO A 1 24.97 6.42 29.23
C PRO A 1 24.37 5.25 28.43
N THR A 2 24.64 4.03 28.95
CA THR A 2 24.02 2.79 28.46
C THR A 2 22.56 2.85 28.85
N PHE A 3 21.68 2.91 27.88
CA PHE A 3 20.25 2.68 28.10
C PHE A 3 20.07 1.20 28.41
N ASP A 4 19.76 0.90 29.67
CA ASP A 4 19.35 -0.43 30.09
C ASP A 4 18.14 -0.85 29.26
N ARG A 5 18.33 -1.91 28.48
CA ARG A 5 17.25 -2.55 27.73
C ARG A 5 16.23 -3.07 28.74
N PRO A 6 14.94 -2.75 28.62
CA PRO A 6 13.94 -3.36 29.50
C PRO A 6 14.01 -4.88 29.34
N PRO A 7 13.80 -5.65 30.44
CA PRO A 7 13.89 -7.10 30.42
C PRO A 7 12.96 -7.67 29.32
N ASP A 8 13.46 -8.65 28.59
CA ASP A 8 12.71 -9.41 27.60
C ASP A 8 11.48 -10.02 28.29
N ILE A 9 10.33 -9.38 28.10
CA ILE A 9 9.05 -9.93 28.55
C ILE A 9 8.69 -11.00 27.52
N PRO A 10 8.49 -12.27 27.94
CA PRO A 10 8.12 -13.32 27.01
C PRO A 10 6.82 -12.94 26.32
N LEU A 11 6.81 -13.03 24.98
CA LEU A 11 5.58 -12.86 24.21
C LEU A 11 4.56 -13.88 24.71
N PRO A 12 3.29 -13.48 24.95
CA PRO A 12 2.25 -14.42 25.29
C PRO A 12 2.12 -15.46 24.15
N ALA A 13 1.76 -16.68 24.50
CA ALA A 13 1.42 -17.67 23.49
C ALA A 13 0.41 -17.05 22.51
N VAL A 14 0.69 -17.14 21.21
CA VAL A 14 -0.15 -16.54 20.18
C VAL A 14 -1.50 -17.23 20.24
N THR A 15 -2.46 -16.64 20.95
CA THR A 15 -3.87 -16.96 20.82
C THR A 15 -4.39 -16.23 19.57
N ASP A 16 -5.48 -16.68 18.98
CA ASP A 16 -6.09 -16.03 17.79
C ASP A 16 -6.30 -14.54 18.01
N ASP A 17 -6.68 -14.15 19.24
CA ASP A 17 -6.89 -12.73 19.62
C ASP A 17 -5.61 -11.89 19.59
N VAL A 18 -4.51 -12.43 20.10
CA VAL A 18 -3.21 -11.73 20.06
C VAL A 18 -2.70 -11.69 18.61
N GLY A 19 -2.92 -12.75 17.85
CA GLY A 19 -2.62 -12.79 16.41
C GLY A 19 -3.30 -11.66 15.65
N TYR A 20 -4.54 -11.36 16.00
CA TYR A 20 -5.28 -10.27 15.39
C TYR A 20 -4.69 -8.89 15.73
N LEU A 21 -4.27 -8.66 16.99
CA LEU A 21 -3.56 -7.43 17.37
C LEU A 21 -2.26 -7.24 16.58
N LEU A 22 -1.58 -8.33 16.23
CA LEU A 22 -0.33 -8.26 15.46
C LEU A 22 -0.54 -7.86 13.99
N LYS A 23 -1.76 -7.70 13.52
CA LYS A 23 -2.06 -7.10 12.22
C LYS A 23 -2.11 -5.58 12.24
N TRP A 24 -2.03 -4.96 13.42
CA TRP A 24 -2.06 -3.52 13.58
C TRP A 24 -0.67 -2.91 13.69
N PHE A 25 -0.53 -1.71 13.11
CA PHE A 25 0.68 -0.91 13.14
C PHE A 25 0.39 0.47 13.74
N TRP A 26 1.27 0.94 14.60
CA TRP A 26 1.26 2.33 15.05
C TRP A 26 2.04 3.18 14.05
N VAL A 27 1.38 4.13 13.39
CA VAL A 27 1.98 5.06 12.42
C VAL A 27 2.21 6.39 13.12
N ILE A 28 3.47 6.69 13.44
CA ILE A 28 3.85 7.85 14.26
C ILE A 28 3.34 9.16 13.67
N LYS A 29 3.53 9.37 12.35
CA LYS A 29 3.15 10.63 11.69
C LYS A 29 1.65 10.86 11.61
N LEU A 30 0.89 9.79 11.58
CA LEU A 30 -0.59 9.89 11.58
C LEU A 30 -1.15 9.94 13.01
N GLY A 31 -0.43 9.41 14.00
CA GLY A 31 -0.95 9.22 15.35
C GLY A 31 -2.09 8.22 15.43
N LEU A 32 -2.09 7.23 14.54
CA LEU A 32 -3.16 6.25 14.37
C LEU A 32 -2.62 4.83 14.38
N PHE A 33 -3.49 3.90 14.83
CA PHE A 33 -3.34 2.47 14.59
C PHE A 33 -3.99 2.13 13.24
N VAL A 34 -3.27 1.40 12.40
CA VAL A 34 -3.67 1.07 11.05
C VAL A 34 -3.64 -0.44 10.88
N HIS A 35 -4.71 -1.03 10.36
CA HIS A 35 -4.80 -2.46 10.08
C HIS A 35 -4.15 -2.79 8.74
N ILE A 36 -3.35 -3.86 8.68
CA ILE A 36 -2.59 -4.16 7.47
C ILE A 36 -3.46 -4.66 6.31
N ASP A 37 -4.55 -5.34 6.59
CA ASP A 37 -5.42 -5.89 5.55
C ASP A 37 -6.33 -4.81 4.93
N ASP A 38 -6.54 -3.68 5.64
CA ASP A 38 -7.31 -2.53 5.15
C ASP A 38 -6.74 -1.23 5.75
N PRO A 39 -5.59 -0.77 5.26
CA PRO A 39 -4.87 0.35 5.87
C PRO A 39 -5.54 1.71 5.69
N VAL A 40 -6.50 1.81 4.78
CA VAL A 40 -7.25 3.05 4.52
C VAL A 40 -8.57 3.06 5.30
N GLY A 41 -9.33 1.96 5.25
CA GLY A 41 -10.65 1.87 5.88
C GLY A 41 -10.59 1.59 7.39
N GLN A 42 -9.55 0.86 7.85
CA GLN A 42 -9.42 0.52 9.27
C GLN A 42 -8.30 1.31 9.94
N GLN A 43 -8.64 2.51 10.39
CA GLN A 43 -7.75 3.40 11.13
C GLN A 43 -8.40 3.77 12.46
N LEU A 44 -7.68 3.57 13.58
CA LEU A 44 -8.19 3.84 14.91
C LEU A 44 -7.25 4.79 15.67
N THR A 45 -7.84 5.74 16.37
CA THR A 45 -7.12 6.50 17.39
C THR A 45 -6.71 5.59 18.54
N GLU A 46 -5.75 6.00 19.37
CA GLU A 46 -5.32 5.21 20.53
C GLU A 46 -6.48 4.86 21.47
N LYS A 47 -7.38 5.81 21.69
CA LYS A 47 -8.55 5.60 22.54
C LYS A 47 -9.47 4.52 21.95
N GLN A 48 -9.86 4.67 20.68
CA GLN A 48 -10.68 3.70 19.99
C GLN A 48 -10.05 2.31 19.97
N PHE A 49 -8.75 2.24 19.69
CA PHE A 49 -8.00 1.00 19.66
C PHE A 49 -8.04 0.28 21.01
N ASN A 50 -7.79 1.01 22.11
CA ASN A 50 -7.86 0.43 23.45
C ASN A 50 -9.26 0.01 23.86
N GLU A 51 -10.29 0.76 23.47
CA GLU A 51 -11.69 0.41 23.74
C GLU A 51 -12.13 -0.83 22.94
N THR A 52 -11.75 -0.89 21.66
CA THR A 52 -12.10 -2.03 20.77
C THR A 52 -11.50 -3.34 21.25
N TYR A 53 -10.27 -3.31 21.77
CA TYR A 53 -9.51 -4.50 22.14
C TYR A 53 -9.30 -4.65 23.65
N ALA A 54 -10.14 -4.02 24.47
CA ALA A 54 -10.05 -4.02 25.92
C ALA A 54 -10.08 -5.42 26.56
N ASP A 55 -10.79 -6.36 25.93
CA ASP A 55 -11.01 -7.71 26.46
C ASP A 55 -9.92 -8.71 26.10
N ILE A 56 -9.01 -8.33 25.20
CA ILE A 56 -7.91 -9.24 24.81
C ILE A 56 -6.99 -9.49 26.01
N PRO A 57 -6.72 -10.76 26.35
CA PRO A 57 -5.85 -11.10 27.48
C PRO A 57 -4.39 -10.77 27.16
N LEU A 58 -3.94 -9.60 27.60
CA LEU A 58 -2.55 -9.15 27.46
C LEU A 58 -1.77 -9.37 28.76
N PRO A 59 -0.42 -9.49 28.67
CA PRO A 59 0.42 -9.71 29.84
C PRO A 59 0.28 -8.57 30.84
N THR A 60 0.42 -8.91 32.12
CA THR A 60 0.52 -7.93 33.19
C THR A 60 1.97 -7.51 33.38
N VAL A 61 2.21 -6.23 33.51
CA VAL A 61 3.54 -5.68 33.84
C VAL A 61 3.55 -5.08 35.23
N ASN A 62 4.68 -5.23 35.91
CA ASN A 62 4.86 -4.55 37.18
C ASN A 62 5.15 -3.08 36.92
N THR A 63 4.12 -2.23 37.07
CA THR A 63 4.27 -0.77 36.98
C THR A 63 4.51 -0.22 38.42
N GLY A 64 5.68 0.31 38.63
CA GLY A 64 6.00 0.99 39.90
C GLY A 64 7.43 0.76 40.40
N GLY A 65 7.99 1.78 41.04
CA GLY A 65 9.29 1.70 41.68
C GLY A 65 9.31 0.70 42.84
N ARG A 66 10.52 0.39 43.37
CA ARG A 66 10.79 -0.65 44.40
C ARG A 66 9.84 -0.65 45.62
N ARG A 67 9.10 0.43 45.89
CA ARG A 67 8.21 0.56 47.09
C ARG A 67 6.72 0.38 46.80
N ASN A 68 6.25 0.45 45.53
CA ASN A 68 4.83 0.28 45.18
C ASN A 68 4.71 -0.49 43.86
N ARG A 69 4.88 -1.80 43.92
CA ARG A 69 4.62 -2.68 42.78
C ARG A 69 3.09 -2.82 42.62
N ARG A 70 2.49 -2.09 41.71
CA ARG A 70 1.15 -2.37 41.24
C ARG A 70 1.26 -3.24 39.97
N GLN A 71 0.59 -4.36 39.97
CA GLN A 71 0.36 -5.10 38.73
C GLN A 71 -0.62 -4.28 37.86
N GLY A 72 -0.14 -3.75 36.76
CA GLY A 72 -0.96 -3.08 35.76
C GLY A 72 -1.14 -3.99 34.54
N ARG A 73 -2.36 -4.07 34.04
CA ARG A 73 -2.61 -4.73 32.76
C ARG A 73 -2.06 -3.85 31.64
N VAL A 74 -1.31 -4.44 30.71
CA VAL A 74 -0.86 -3.74 29.51
C VAL A 74 -2.07 -3.42 28.63
N THR A 75 -2.19 -2.19 28.18
CA THR A 75 -3.24 -1.84 27.20
C THR A 75 -2.85 -2.32 25.81
N PRO A 76 -3.82 -2.57 24.90
CA PRO A 76 -3.53 -2.94 23.52
C PRO A 76 -2.57 -1.98 22.81
N SER A 77 -2.71 -0.68 23.03
CA SER A 77 -1.82 0.32 22.45
C SER A 77 -0.38 0.25 23.01
N GLN A 78 -0.24 0.00 24.31
CA GLN A 78 1.07 -0.21 24.93
C GLN A 78 1.72 -1.49 24.42
N PHE A 79 0.94 -2.56 24.25
CA PHE A 79 1.42 -3.81 23.68
C PHE A 79 2.05 -3.60 22.31
N ILE A 80 1.38 -2.88 21.41
CA ILE A 80 1.92 -2.60 20.08
C ILE A 80 3.14 -1.66 20.14
N ARG A 81 3.06 -0.56 20.91
CA ARG A 81 4.10 0.49 20.89
C ARG A 81 5.35 0.13 21.69
N GLU A 82 5.23 -0.64 22.74
CA GLU A 82 6.33 -0.91 23.67
C GLU A 82 6.89 -2.33 23.54
N HIS A 83 6.00 -3.33 23.45
CA HIS A 83 6.41 -4.74 23.41
C HIS A 83 6.73 -5.23 21.99
N ASN A 84 6.06 -4.68 20.98
CA ASN A 84 6.31 -5.00 19.58
C ASN A 84 6.84 -3.81 18.76
N ARG A 85 7.53 -2.88 19.43
CA ARG A 85 7.97 -1.62 18.84
C ARG A 85 8.75 -1.82 17.54
N ASP A 86 9.69 -2.75 17.52
CA ASP A 86 10.53 -2.96 16.35
C ASP A 86 9.75 -3.54 15.17
N ALA A 87 8.76 -4.36 15.45
CA ALA A 87 7.95 -5.02 14.43
C ALA A 87 6.69 -4.23 14.03
N ARG A 88 6.18 -3.32 14.87
CA ARG A 88 4.85 -2.72 14.67
C ARG A 88 4.80 -1.19 14.78
N VAL A 89 5.90 -0.53 15.05
CA VAL A 89 5.96 0.94 15.08
C VAL A 89 6.71 1.44 13.87
N VAL A 90 6.03 2.21 13.04
CA VAL A 90 6.54 2.77 11.79
C VAL A 90 6.36 4.29 11.76
N THR A 91 7.13 4.98 10.97
CA THR A 91 7.05 6.44 10.87
C THR A 91 6.01 6.90 9.87
N TYR A 92 5.98 6.24 8.69
CA TYR A 92 5.11 6.55 7.57
C TYR A 92 4.46 5.30 7.00
N MET A 93 3.44 5.50 6.15
CA MET A 93 2.94 4.51 5.20
C MET A 93 3.41 4.87 3.79
N ASP A 94 3.76 3.87 3.01
CA ASP A 94 4.11 4.01 1.60
C ASP A 94 3.07 3.32 0.72
N SER A 95 2.27 4.10 0.04
CA SER A 95 1.29 3.64 -0.95
C SER A 95 1.74 3.84 -2.39
N VAL A 96 2.91 4.45 -2.60
CA VAL A 96 3.42 4.80 -3.94
C VAL A 96 4.59 3.94 -4.40
N GLY A 97 5.04 3.00 -3.56
CA GLY A 97 6.08 2.05 -3.93
C GLY A 97 7.51 2.58 -3.82
N MET A 98 7.79 3.51 -2.92
CA MET A 98 9.17 3.99 -2.67
C MET A 98 10.11 2.86 -2.22
N ALA A 99 9.59 1.84 -1.54
CA ALA A 99 10.33 0.64 -1.16
C ALA A 99 10.80 -0.19 -2.36
N LEU A 100 10.26 0.04 -3.54
CA LEU A 100 10.65 -0.63 -4.78
C LEU A 100 11.69 0.17 -5.57
N ASP A 101 12.02 1.41 -5.17
CA ASP A 101 12.97 2.26 -5.88
C ASP A 101 14.42 1.77 -5.67
N PRO A 102 15.09 1.24 -6.72
CA PRO A 102 16.48 0.78 -6.62
C PRO A 102 17.45 1.90 -6.24
N ALA A 103 17.17 3.16 -6.63
CA ALA A 103 18.03 4.30 -6.31
C ALA A 103 18.02 4.63 -4.81
N ARG A 104 16.99 4.17 -4.08
CA ARG A 104 16.89 4.28 -2.61
C ARG A 104 17.36 3.04 -1.87
N GLY A 105 18.02 2.10 -2.55
CA GLY A 105 18.35 0.79 -1.97
C GLY A 105 17.12 -0.07 -1.71
N GLY A 106 16.02 0.20 -2.45
CA GLY A 106 14.80 -0.58 -2.44
C GLY A 106 14.90 -1.82 -3.35
N GLY A 107 13.76 -2.30 -3.78
CA GLY A 107 13.62 -3.55 -4.54
C GLY A 107 13.03 -4.65 -3.68
N THR A 108 12.52 -4.30 -2.49
CA THR A 108 11.89 -5.23 -1.57
C THR A 108 10.38 -5.03 -1.50
N HIS A 109 9.68 -6.14 -1.36
CA HIS A 109 8.26 -6.18 -1.03
C HIS A 109 8.02 -6.41 0.47
N ASP A 110 9.03 -6.22 1.30
CA ASP A 110 8.91 -6.37 2.74
C ASP A 110 7.84 -5.41 3.29
N LEU A 111 7.06 -5.92 4.21
CA LEU A 111 5.99 -5.16 4.85
C LEU A 111 6.52 -3.93 5.59
N ILE A 112 7.68 -4.07 6.22
CA ILE A 112 8.39 -2.95 6.86
C ILE A 112 9.71 -2.76 6.13
N TRP A 113 9.81 -1.66 5.43
CA TRP A 113 11.04 -1.24 4.80
C TRP A 113 11.74 -0.17 5.65
N ARG A 114 13.04 -0.31 5.82
CA ARG A 114 13.84 0.72 6.46
C ARG A 114 14.59 1.48 5.38
N ASP A 115 14.26 2.76 5.23
CA ASP A 115 14.94 3.64 4.28
C ASP A 115 16.44 3.71 4.63
N PRO A 116 17.34 3.26 3.76
CA PRO A 116 18.78 3.25 4.04
C PRO A 116 19.38 4.64 4.27
N ALA A 117 18.81 5.66 3.61
CA ALA A 117 19.31 7.03 3.70
C ALA A 117 18.95 7.71 5.02
N THR A 118 17.78 7.44 5.56
CA THR A 118 17.25 8.11 6.74
C THR A 118 17.13 7.21 7.96
N GLY A 119 17.22 5.89 7.80
CA GLY A 119 16.97 4.89 8.85
C GLY A 119 15.51 4.80 9.29
N VAL A 120 14.62 5.52 8.62
CA VAL A 120 13.19 5.59 8.95
C VAL A 120 12.49 4.29 8.57
N LYS A 121 11.64 3.79 9.47
CA LYS A 121 10.79 2.63 9.21
C LYS A 121 9.51 3.07 8.52
N ILE A 122 9.19 2.42 7.42
CA ILE A 122 8.04 2.70 6.57
C ILE A 122 7.20 1.43 6.45
N LEU A 123 5.90 1.53 6.68
CA LEU A 123 4.96 0.47 6.39
C LEU A 123 4.66 0.49 4.89
N ASN A 124 5.09 -0.55 4.20
CA ASN A 124 4.85 -0.69 2.77
C ASN A 124 3.47 -1.29 2.54
N ILE A 125 2.49 -0.42 2.30
CA ILE A 125 1.11 -0.78 1.93
C ILE A 125 0.90 -0.77 0.42
N PHE A 126 1.98 -0.59 -0.33
CA PHE A 126 1.90 -0.58 -1.78
C PHE A 126 1.31 -1.91 -2.28
N PRO A 127 0.21 -1.86 -3.05
CA PRO A 127 -0.43 -3.07 -3.54
C PRO A 127 0.58 -3.87 -4.37
N ARG A 128 0.77 -5.12 -4.01
CA ARG A 128 1.51 -6.03 -4.87
C ARG A 128 0.68 -6.22 -6.13
N PRO A 129 1.25 -6.05 -7.33
CA PRO A 129 0.55 -6.45 -8.52
C PRO A 129 0.15 -7.92 -8.38
N PRO A 130 -1.03 -8.31 -8.85
CA PRO A 130 -1.41 -9.71 -8.86
C PRO A 130 -0.36 -10.44 -9.69
N SER A 131 0.52 -11.13 -8.99
CA SER A 131 1.59 -11.86 -9.65
C SER A 131 1.16 -13.29 -9.84
N PRO A 132 1.10 -13.79 -11.06
CA PRO A 132 2.03 -14.83 -11.37
C PRO A 132 3.30 -14.18 -11.95
N PRO A 133 4.49 -14.74 -11.72
CA PRO A 133 5.66 -14.39 -12.50
C PRO A 133 5.29 -14.51 -13.99
N PRO A 134 5.87 -13.69 -14.88
CA PRO A 134 5.57 -13.79 -16.30
C PRO A 134 5.76 -15.25 -16.70
N ASP A 135 4.69 -15.83 -17.22
CA ASP A 135 4.78 -17.15 -17.83
C ASP A 135 5.60 -17.00 -19.10
N MET A 136 6.86 -17.39 -19.02
CA MET A 136 7.78 -17.31 -20.16
C MET A 136 7.40 -18.25 -21.30
N ASP A 137 6.50 -19.22 -21.01
CA ASP A 137 5.95 -20.16 -21.98
C ASP A 137 4.54 -19.73 -22.47
N ALA A 138 4.05 -18.56 -22.02
CA ALA A 138 2.77 -18.02 -22.46
C ALA A 138 2.80 -17.78 -23.99
N ASP A 139 1.69 -18.10 -24.62
CA ASP A 139 1.49 -17.90 -26.05
C ASP A 139 1.71 -16.40 -26.40
N PRO A 140 2.68 -16.06 -27.26
CA PRO A 140 2.94 -14.69 -27.67
C PRO A 140 1.79 -14.07 -28.47
N GLU A 141 0.85 -14.85 -29.00
CA GLU A 141 -0.26 -14.39 -29.85
C GLU A 141 -1.11 -13.32 -29.11
N GLY A 142 -1.38 -13.53 -27.82
CA GLY A 142 -2.12 -12.56 -27.02
C GLY A 142 -1.39 -11.21 -26.87
N LEU A 143 -0.06 -11.24 -26.77
CA LEU A 143 0.76 -10.03 -26.72
C LEU A 143 0.72 -9.31 -28.08
N ASP A 144 0.89 -10.04 -29.19
CA ASP A 144 0.87 -9.46 -30.52
C ASP A 144 -0.47 -8.81 -30.83
N LEU A 145 -1.59 -9.47 -30.47
CA LEU A 145 -2.93 -8.90 -30.59
C LEU A 145 -3.09 -7.59 -29.78
N PHE A 146 -2.54 -7.55 -28.59
CA PHE A 146 -2.56 -6.33 -27.77
C PHE A 146 -1.73 -5.21 -28.41
N LEU A 147 -0.54 -5.52 -28.91
CA LEU A 147 0.35 -4.55 -29.57
C LEU A 147 -0.29 -4.01 -30.87
N ASP A 148 -0.92 -4.86 -31.66
CA ASP A 148 -1.66 -4.47 -32.86
C ASP A 148 -2.88 -3.59 -32.52
N SER A 149 -3.59 -3.94 -31.45
CA SER A 149 -4.70 -3.13 -30.93
C SER A 149 -4.24 -1.72 -30.51
N LEU A 150 -3.08 -1.62 -29.83
CA LEU A 150 -2.50 -0.33 -29.50
C LEU A 150 -2.10 0.47 -30.74
N LEU A 151 -1.52 -0.18 -31.75
CA LEU A 151 -1.16 0.47 -33.01
C LEU A 151 -2.39 1.01 -33.73
N PHE A 152 -3.49 0.23 -33.74
CA PHE A 152 -4.78 0.66 -34.29
C PHE A 152 -5.33 1.89 -33.57
N ILE A 153 -5.31 1.90 -32.23
CA ILE A 153 -5.75 3.04 -31.40
C ILE A 153 -4.90 4.28 -31.68
N CYS A 154 -3.59 4.08 -31.95
CA CYS A 154 -2.67 5.14 -32.32
C CYS A 154 -2.74 5.53 -33.81
N ASN A 155 -3.79 5.09 -34.53
CA ASN A 155 -4.00 5.36 -35.96
C ASN A 155 -2.81 4.95 -36.86
N GLY A 156 -2.14 3.86 -36.51
CA GLY A 156 -0.98 3.33 -37.24
C GLY A 156 0.34 4.07 -36.98
N ASP A 157 0.36 5.02 -36.03
CA ASP A 157 1.56 5.77 -35.67
C ASP A 157 2.40 5.01 -34.67
N GLU A 158 3.55 4.51 -35.12
CA GLU A 158 4.48 3.74 -34.30
C GLU A 158 5.15 4.55 -33.19
N ASP A 159 5.42 5.81 -33.39
CA ASP A 159 6.05 6.66 -32.39
C ASP A 159 5.08 6.92 -31.25
N VAL A 160 3.81 7.16 -31.56
CA VAL A 160 2.74 7.32 -30.58
C VAL A 160 2.51 6.00 -29.83
N ARG A 161 2.48 4.85 -30.52
CA ARG A 161 2.38 3.53 -29.90
C ARG A 161 3.53 3.28 -28.93
N LEU A 162 4.77 3.54 -29.35
CA LEU A 162 5.94 3.37 -28.52
C LEU A 162 5.91 4.28 -27.28
N HIS A 163 5.44 5.51 -27.43
CA HIS A 163 5.24 6.42 -26.31
C HIS A 163 4.22 5.88 -25.31
N LEU A 164 3.09 5.39 -25.79
CA LEU A 164 2.05 4.78 -24.98
C LEU A 164 2.57 3.54 -24.22
N LEU A 165 3.32 2.66 -24.91
CA LEU A 165 3.95 1.50 -24.28
C LEU A 165 4.96 1.89 -23.19
N LYS A 166 5.78 2.91 -23.42
CA LYS A 166 6.71 3.44 -22.41
C LYS A 166 5.93 3.99 -21.19
N TRP A 167 4.83 4.67 -21.44
CA TRP A 167 3.97 5.18 -20.39
C TRP A 167 3.35 4.04 -19.56
N ILE A 168 2.80 3.00 -20.20
CA ILE A 168 2.27 1.79 -19.56
C ILE A 168 3.38 1.11 -18.73
N THR A 169 4.52 0.86 -19.34
CA THR A 169 5.68 0.21 -18.69
C THR A 169 6.11 0.98 -17.44
N ASN A 170 6.13 2.30 -17.51
CA ASN A 170 6.53 3.11 -16.36
C ASN A 170 5.52 2.98 -15.20
N ILE A 171 4.24 3.00 -15.48
CA ILE A 171 3.19 2.82 -14.47
C ILE A 171 3.32 1.44 -13.81
N VAL A 172 3.56 0.39 -14.58
CA VAL A 172 3.59 -0.99 -14.07
C VAL A 172 4.90 -1.27 -13.30
N PHE A 173 6.05 -0.94 -13.87
CA PHE A 173 7.35 -1.37 -13.37
C PHE A 173 8.12 -0.31 -12.57
N ARG A 174 7.67 0.96 -12.60
CA ARG A 174 8.32 2.06 -11.86
C ARG A 174 7.31 2.87 -11.05
N PRO A 175 6.59 2.22 -10.12
CA PRO A 175 5.52 2.88 -9.37
C PRO A 175 5.99 4.09 -8.54
N TRP A 176 7.25 4.09 -8.13
CA TRP A 176 7.88 5.21 -7.40
C TRP A 176 8.15 6.44 -8.27
N GLN A 177 8.08 6.28 -9.59
CA GLN A 177 8.36 7.38 -10.52
C GLN A 177 7.05 8.09 -10.88
N ARG A 178 6.90 9.32 -10.39
CA ARG A 178 5.72 10.11 -10.70
C ARG A 178 5.68 10.47 -12.18
N MET A 179 4.55 10.19 -12.81
CA MET A 179 4.23 10.65 -14.15
C MET A 179 3.62 12.06 -14.09
N ASN A 180 4.13 12.98 -14.90
CA ASN A 180 3.66 14.38 -14.92
C ASN A 180 2.61 14.65 -16.02
N HIS A 181 2.17 13.61 -16.73
CA HIS A 181 1.16 13.70 -17.78
C HIS A 181 0.24 12.48 -17.76
N GLY A 182 -0.97 12.68 -18.22
CA GLY A 182 -1.94 11.63 -18.52
C GLY A 182 -2.02 11.35 -20.02
N VAL A 183 -2.71 10.29 -20.37
CA VAL A 183 -3.01 9.92 -21.76
C VAL A 183 -4.51 10.12 -21.99
N LEU A 184 -4.85 10.83 -23.06
CA LEU A 184 -6.23 10.97 -23.52
C LEU A 184 -6.40 10.15 -24.80
N ILE A 185 -7.29 9.17 -24.76
CA ILE A 185 -7.62 8.33 -25.93
C ILE A 185 -9.00 8.75 -26.41
N SER A 186 -9.09 9.29 -27.62
CA SER A 186 -10.34 9.67 -28.26
C SER A 186 -10.60 8.83 -29.51
N GLY A 187 -11.85 8.64 -29.89
CA GLY A 187 -12.22 7.88 -31.08
C GLY A 187 -13.63 7.32 -30.98
N HIS A 188 -14.09 6.72 -32.09
CA HIS A 188 -15.44 6.13 -32.17
C HIS A 188 -15.68 5.02 -31.16
N GLN A 189 -16.95 4.77 -30.84
CA GLN A 189 -17.34 3.64 -30.01
C GLN A 189 -16.94 2.31 -30.68
N GLY A 190 -16.53 1.32 -29.86
CA GLY A 190 -16.13 -0.01 -30.34
C GLY A 190 -14.69 -0.12 -30.86
N THR A 191 -13.85 0.91 -30.70
CA THR A 191 -12.45 0.89 -31.17
C THR A 191 -11.44 0.28 -30.15
N GLY A 192 -11.92 -0.39 -29.09
CA GLY A 192 -11.04 -1.09 -28.15
C GLY A 192 -10.41 -0.21 -27.05
N LYS A 193 -10.83 1.06 -26.89
CA LYS A 193 -10.28 1.96 -25.85
C LYS A 193 -10.43 1.39 -24.43
N SER A 194 -11.60 0.85 -24.10
CA SER A 194 -11.86 0.25 -22.80
C SER A 194 -11.06 -1.04 -22.58
N THR A 195 -10.71 -1.76 -23.65
CA THR A 195 -9.84 -2.95 -23.58
C THR A 195 -8.45 -2.58 -23.02
N VAL A 196 -7.91 -1.44 -23.44
CA VAL A 196 -6.64 -0.94 -22.90
C VAL A 196 -6.75 -0.68 -21.39
N ALA A 197 -7.85 -0.06 -20.95
CA ALA A 197 -8.11 0.18 -19.54
C ALA A 197 -8.21 -1.13 -18.74
N GLU A 198 -8.90 -2.14 -19.28
CA GLU A 198 -9.03 -3.46 -18.63
C GLU A 198 -7.68 -4.19 -18.55
N VAL A 199 -6.87 -4.17 -19.60
CA VAL A 199 -5.51 -4.73 -19.56
C VAL A 199 -4.67 -4.01 -18.52
N MET A 200 -4.73 -2.68 -18.48
CA MET A 200 -4.03 -1.89 -17.46
C MET A 200 -4.48 -2.21 -16.05
N LYS A 201 -5.78 -2.42 -15.84
CA LYS A 201 -6.35 -2.82 -14.55
C LYS A 201 -5.76 -4.15 -14.08
N VAL A 202 -5.68 -5.14 -14.98
CA VAL A 202 -5.04 -6.43 -14.66
C VAL A 202 -3.56 -6.24 -14.30
N LEU A 203 -2.83 -5.41 -15.05
CA LEU A 203 -1.40 -5.18 -14.84
C LEU A 203 -1.08 -4.45 -13.52
N VAL A 204 -1.90 -3.47 -13.12
CA VAL A 204 -1.68 -2.73 -11.87
C VAL A 204 -2.37 -3.37 -10.66
N GLY A 205 -3.38 -4.20 -10.90
CA GLY A 205 -4.22 -4.82 -9.88
C GLY A 205 -5.39 -3.95 -9.44
N ASP A 206 -6.50 -4.60 -9.04
CA ASP A 206 -7.74 -3.91 -8.64
C ASP A 206 -7.53 -2.88 -7.52
N ALA A 207 -6.70 -3.20 -6.53
CA ALA A 207 -6.44 -2.32 -5.39
C ALA A 207 -5.68 -1.03 -5.77
N ALA A 208 -5.01 -1.02 -6.93
CA ALA A 208 -4.24 0.12 -7.43
C ALA A 208 -4.89 0.82 -8.62
N PHE A 209 -6.07 0.37 -9.02
CA PHE A 209 -6.84 0.91 -10.15
C PHE A 209 -8.07 1.66 -9.65
N ALA A 210 -8.28 2.86 -10.17
CA ALA A 210 -9.48 3.65 -9.91
C ALA A 210 -10.19 4.00 -11.23
N ASN A 211 -11.51 3.84 -11.25
CA ASN A 211 -12.36 4.26 -12.38
C ASN A 211 -13.51 5.12 -11.86
N PRO A 212 -13.24 6.37 -11.43
CA PRO A 212 -14.28 7.28 -10.95
C PRO A 212 -15.13 7.78 -12.11
N ARG A 213 -16.40 8.04 -11.83
CA ARG A 213 -17.27 8.73 -12.79
C ARG A 213 -16.81 10.19 -12.97
N PRO A 214 -17.00 10.80 -14.14
CA PRO A 214 -16.62 12.20 -14.37
C PRO A 214 -17.19 13.17 -13.32
N ALA A 215 -18.41 12.93 -12.84
CA ALA A 215 -19.05 13.73 -11.80
C ALA A 215 -18.34 13.66 -10.45
N ASP A 216 -17.70 12.54 -10.14
CA ASP A 216 -16.99 12.33 -8.88
C ASP A 216 -15.66 13.12 -8.86
N LEU A 217 -15.05 13.34 -10.04
CA LEU A 217 -13.83 14.16 -10.18
C LEU A 217 -14.04 15.63 -9.87
N LEU A 218 -15.25 16.13 -10.14
CA LEU A 218 -15.62 17.54 -9.89
C LEU A 218 -15.99 17.78 -8.41
N ASN A 219 -16.12 16.70 -7.63
CA ASN A 219 -16.52 16.77 -6.24
C ASN A 219 -15.28 16.72 -5.33
N GLU A 220 -14.75 17.90 -4.96
CA GLU A 220 -13.52 18.06 -4.17
C GLU A 220 -13.49 17.26 -2.83
N LYS A 221 -14.64 16.80 -2.36
CA LYS A 221 -14.76 16.10 -1.07
C LYS A 221 -14.41 14.61 -1.10
N PHE A 222 -14.22 14.00 -2.27
CA PHE A 222 -14.08 12.54 -2.42
C PHE A 222 -12.90 12.11 -3.29
N ASN A 223 -11.74 12.74 -3.14
CA ASN A 223 -10.55 12.41 -3.93
C ASN A 223 -9.65 11.34 -3.29
N ASP A 224 -10.11 10.63 -2.26
CA ASP A 224 -9.32 9.64 -1.53
C ASP A 224 -8.88 8.47 -2.43
N TYR A 225 -9.66 8.13 -3.46
CA TYR A 225 -9.30 7.11 -4.44
C TYR A 225 -8.04 7.47 -5.25
N LEU A 226 -7.78 8.77 -5.46
CA LEU A 226 -6.57 9.21 -6.17
C LEU A 226 -5.30 9.03 -5.33
N LEU A 227 -5.41 9.08 -4.02
CA LEU A 227 -4.27 8.97 -3.11
C LEU A 227 -3.70 7.55 -3.08
N ASN A 228 -4.52 6.55 -3.36
CA ASN A 228 -4.17 5.14 -3.22
C ASN A 228 -4.11 4.40 -4.56
N SER A 229 -4.48 5.05 -5.67
CA SER A 229 -4.43 4.44 -6.99
C SER A 229 -3.14 4.79 -7.74
N ARG A 230 -2.61 3.81 -8.48
CA ARG A 230 -1.50 3.99 -9.43
C ARG A 230 -1.99 4.47 -10.78
N LEU A 231 -3.18 4.04 -11.15
CA LEU A 231 -3.83 4.39 -12.39
C LEU A 231 -5.27 4.78 -12.11
N CYS A 232 -5.62 5.96 -12.56
CA CYS A 232 -6.99 6.44 -12.58
C CYS A 232 -7.43 6.56 -14.04
N VAL A 233 -8.46 5.82 -14.40
CA VAL A 233 -9.08 5.87 -15.73
C VAL A 233 -10.42 6.56 -15.59
N VAL A 234 -10.68 7.54 -16.44
CA VAL A 234 -11.96 8.23 -16.50
C VAL A 234 -12.55 8.00 -17.87
N GLU A 235 -13.69 7.35 -17.90
CA GLU A 235 -14.41 7.08 -19.13
C GLU A 235 -15.43 8.21 -19.43
N GLU A 236 -15.66 8.45 -20.72
CA GLU A 236 -16.69 9.38 -21.19
C GLU A 236 -16.58 10.81 -20.62
N ILE A 237 -15.41 11.41 -20.76
CA ILE A 237 -15.24 12.85 -20.49
C ILE A 237 -15.94 13.59 -21.64
N MET A 238 -17.13 14.12 -21.39
CA MET A 238 -17.90 14.97 -22.31
C MET A 238 -17.68 16.46 -21.97
#